data_217a1274c19944edb60dde0414b24b69
#
_entry.id   217a1274c19944edb60dde0414b24b69
#
_cell.length_a   1.000
_cell.length_b   1.000
_cell.length_c   1.000
_cell.angle_alpha   90.00
_cell.angle_beta   90.00
_cell.angle_gamma   90.00
#
_symmetry.space_group_name_H-M   'P 1'
#
loop_
_entity.id
_entity.type
_entity.pdbx_description
1 polymer ?
#
loop_
_entity_poly.entity_id
_entity_poly.type
_entity_poly.pdbx_seq_one_letter_code
_entity_poly.pdbx_strand_id
1 'polypeptide(L)'
;LFVGVGGGTTTGPRVIQLAMMAEMQGAAGVVLNAPAPPSTVYDVARITNTPVIATVLTCDDELDEKIEAGASIINVAAGRRTPDVVQQIRQRHPSIPLLASGGSTDESMAETIVAGANALTWTPPNAQEMQRSMMMRYRGESTGDNMQH
;
A
#
# COMPACT_ATOMS: atom_id res chain seq x y z
N LEU A 1 -10.49 3.81 9.80
CA LEU A 1 -10.54 3.76 8.34
C LEU A 1 -9.53 4.74 7.73
N PHE A 2 -8.70 4.29 6.81
CA PHE A 2 -7.86 5.14 5.97
C PHE A 2 -8.59 5.44 4.66
N VAL A 3 -8.49 6.67 4.18
CA VAL A 3 -9.22 7.14 2.99
C VAL A 3 -8.23 7.61 1.92
N GLY A 4 -8.31 7.04 0.72
CA GLY A 4 -7.55 7.49 -0.44
C GLY A 4 -8.11 8.80 -0.98
N VAL A 5 -7.27 9.83 -1.07
CA VAL A 5 -7.70 11.18 -1.46
C VAL A 5 -6.98 11.74 -2.68
N GLY A 6 -6.02 11.04 -3.22
CA GLY A 6 -5.27 11.54 -4.37
C GLY A 6 -4.38 10.51 -5.03
N GLY A 7 -3.80 10.90 -6.14
CA GLY A 7 -3.00 10.09 -7.03
C GLY A 7 -3.75 9.73 -8.33
N GLY A 8 -3.03 9.31 -9.34
CA GLY A 8 -3.59 9.08 -10.66
C GLY A 8 -4.13 10.36 -11.28
N THR A 9 -5.44 10.41 -11.53
CA THR A 9 -6.11 11.55 -12.17
C THR A 9 -6.54 12.66 -11.20
N THR A 10 -6.49 12.41 -9.88
CA THR A 10 -6.89 13.40 -8.87
C THR A 10 -5.65 14.09 -8.32
N THR A 11 -5.49 15.35 -8.63
CA THR A 11 -4.32 16.17 -8.27
C THR A 11 -4.71 17.58 -7.83
N GLY A 12 -3.75 18.34 -7.29
CA GLY A 12 -3.89 19.74 -6.96
C GLY A 12 -4.92 20.04 -5.86
N PRO A 13 -5.66 21.17 -5.96
CA PRO A 13 -6.57 21.63 -4.92
C PRO A 13 -7.68 20.65 -4.55
N ARG A 14 -8.05 19.77 -5.48
CA ARG A 14 -9.06 18.73 -5.22
C ARG A 14 -8.59 17.70 -4.20
N VAL A 15 -7.31 17.35 -4.20
CA VAL A 15 -6.72 16.45 -3.20
C VAL A 15 -6.84 17.05 -1.80
N ILE A 16 -6.57 18.35 -1.68
CA ILE A 16 -6.69 19.10 -0.43
C ILE A 16 -8.13 19.05 0.09
N GLN A 17 -9.10 19.35 -0.77
CA GLN A 17 -10.52 19.31 -0.41
C GLN A 17 -10.96 17.92 0.04
N LEU A 18 -10.53 16.86 -0.66
CA LEU A 18 -10.85 15.48 -0.31
C LEU A 18 -10.22 15.08 1.03
N ALA A 19 -8.99 15.52 1.31
CA ALA A 19 -8.33 15.27 2.58
C ALA A 19 -9.07 15.93 3.75
N MET A 20 -9.48 17.19 3.59
CA MET A 20 -10.29 17.88 4.60
C MET A 20 -11.65 17.20 4.83
N MET A 21 -12.31 16.78 3.76
CA MET A 21 -13.59 16.05 3.86
C MET A 21 -13.41 14.70 4.57
N ALA A 22 -12.35 13.97 4.26
CA ALA A 22 -12.03 12.70 4.93
C ALA A 22 -11.79 12.91 6.43
N GLU A 23 -11.03 13.93 6.81
CA GLU A 23 -10.80 14.29 8.22
C GLU A 23 -12.11 14.63 8.93
N MET A 24 -12.96 15.47 8.33
CA MET A 24 -14.27 15.82 8.87
C MET A 24 -15.19 14.60 9.07
N GLN A 25 -15.05 13.58 8.26
CA GLN A 25 -15.79 12.34 8.38
C GLN A 25 -15.14 11.32 9.36
N GLY A 26 -14.07 11.72 10.04
CA GLY A 26 -13.42 10.90 11.06
C GLY A 26 -12.45 9.84 10.49
N ALA A 27 -11.85 10.09 9.32
CA ALA A 27 -10.80 9.21 8.81
C ALA A 27 -9.61 9.14 9.79
N ALA A 28 -9.07 7.95 10.01
CA ALA A 28 -7.89 7.73 10.85
C ALA A 28 -6.58 8.09 10.15
N GLY A 29 -6.62 8.30 8.84
CA GLY A 29 -5.51 8.73 8.01
C GLY A 29 -5.95 8.93 6.57
N VAL A 30 -5.21 9.75 5.84
CA VAL A 30 -5.43 10.01 4.41
C VAL A 30 -4.27 9.43 3.60
N VAL A 31 -4.59 8.75 2.50
CA VAL A 31 -3.61 8.09 1.64
C VAL A 31 -3.45 8.86 0.33
N LEU A 32 -2.23 9.30 0.06
CA LEU A 32 -1.83 9.88 -1.22
C LEU A 32 -1.18 8.79 -2.07
N ASN A 33 -1.83 8.41 -3.15
CA ASN A 33 -1.31 7.40 -4.07
C ASN A 33 -0.21 7.99 -4.99
N ALA A 34 0.69 7.16 -5.49
CA ALA A 34 1.61 7.58 -6.55
C ALA A 34 0.82 7.95 -7.82
N PRO A 35 1.21 9.01 -8.54
CA PRO A 35 2.41 9.84 -8.43
C PRO A 35 2.17 11.17 -7.69
N ALA A 36 1.81 11.15 -6.41
CA ALA A 36 1.67 12.38 -5.62
C ALA A 36 3.06 12.99 -5.29
N PRO A 37 3.37 14.21 -5.74
CA PRO A 37 4.67 14.83 -5.47
C PRO A 37 4.80 15.27 -4.01
N PRO A 38 6.03 15.50 -3.51
CA PRO A 38 6.28 16.00 -2.15
C PRO A 38 5.52 17.28 -1.81
N SER A 39 5.33 18.18 -2.79
CA SER A 39 4.55 19.40 -2.60
C SER A 39 3.08 19.13 -2.22
N THR A 40 2.46 18.12 -2.80
CA THR A 40 1.10 17.69 -2.45
C THR A 40 1.06 17.09 -1.04
N VAL A 41 2.07 16.31 -0.66
CA VAL A 41 2.22 15.79 0.72
C VAL A 41 2.29 16.95 1.71
N TYR A 42 3.13 17.94 1.42
CA TYR A 42 3.27 19.14 2.25
C TYR A 42 1.95 19.90 2.41
N ASP A 43 1.26 20.15 1.32
CA ASP A 43 -0.01 20.88 1.35
C ASP A 43 -1.07 20.17 2.20
N VAL A 44 -1.20 18.87 2.05
CA VAL A 44 -2.16 18.06 2.82
C VAL A 44 -1.73 17.98 4.30
N ALA A 45 -0.47 17.72 4.58
CA ALA A 45 0.04 17.61 5.95
C ALA A 45 -0.11 18.90 6.74
N ARG A 46 -0.05 20.06 6.07
CA ARG A 46 -0.18 21.36 6.70
C ARG A 46 -1.63 21.72 7.07
N ILE A 47 -2.60 21.22 6.32
CA ILE A 47 -4.03 21.60 6.49
C ILE A 47 -4.87 20.57 7.24
N THR A 48 -4.36 19.35 7.42
CA THR A 48 -5.04 18.30 8.16
C THR A 48 -4.26 17.94 9.42
N ASN A 49 -4.96 17.51 10.47
CA ASN A 49 -4.35 16.92 11.66
C ASN A 49 -4.31 15.39 11.58
N THR A 50 -4.85 14.84 10.53
CA THR A 50 -4.90 13.40 10.27
C THR A 50 -3.57 12.92 9.69
N PRO A 51 -3.02 11.76 10.11
CA PRO A 51 -1.80 11.22 9.53
C PRO A 51 -1.88 11.10 8.00
N VAL A 52 -0.81 11.56 7.33
CA VAL A 52 -0.68 11.48 5.88
C VAL A 52 0.17 10.28 5.51
N ILE A 53 -0.38 9.42 4.67
CA ILE A 53 0.28 8.22 4.15
C ILE A 53 0.65 8.50 2.70
N ALA A 54 1.96 8.52 2.41
CA ALA A 54 2.47 8.71 1.06
C ALA A 54 2.82 7.36 0.42
N THR A 55 2.32 7.14 -0.80
CA THR A 55 2.63 5.93 -1.57
C THR A 55 3.89 6.13 -2.39
N VAL A 56 4.77 5.14 -2.37
CA VAL A 56 6.04 5.10 -3.11
C VAL A 56 6.20 3.78 -3.86
N LEU A 57 6.96 3.82 -4.95
CA LEU A 57 7.28 2.66 -5.78
C LEU A 57 8.76 2.27 -5.67
N THR A 58 9.59 3.19 -5.17
CA THR A 58 11.05 3.07 -5.10
C THR A 58 11.57 3.70 -3.81
N CYS A 59 12.78 3.33 -3.42
CA CYS A 59 13.52 3.97 -2.34
C CYS A 59 14.55 4.92 -2.97
N ASP A 60 14.15 6.15 -3.20
CA ASP A 60 14.95 7.21 -3.81
C ASP A 60 14.89 8.52 -3.00
N ASP A 61 15.44 9.60 -3.53
CA ASP A 61 15.46 10.89 -2.82
C ASP A 61 14.07 11.52 -2.72
N GLU A 62 13.14 11.20 -3.63
CA GLU A 62 11.75 11.66 -3.55
C GLU A 62 11.03 11.09 -2.32
N LEU A 63 11.41 9.89 -1.87
CA LEU A 63 10.92 9.33 -0.61
C LEU A 63 11.30 10.22 0.58
N ASP A 64 12.57 10.65 0.64
CA ASP A 64 13.04 11.53 1.73
C ASP A 64 12.29 12.85 1.72
N GLU A 65 12.12 13.45 0.54
CA GLU A 65 11.36 14.69 0.36
C GLU A 65 9.91 14.54 0.82
N LYS A 66 9.26 13.39 0.58
CA LYS A 66 7.90 13.10 1.06
C LYS A 66 7.83 12.98 2.58
N ILE A 67 8.84 12.37 3.19
CA ILE A 67 8.95 12.28 4.66
C ILE A 67 9.13 13.67 5.26
N GLU A 68 10.06 14.46 4.72
CA GLU A 68 10.29 15.85 5.15
C GLU A 68 9.07 16.75 4.95
N ALA A 69 8.30 16.51 3.89
CA ALA A 69 7.05 17.22 3.61
C ALA A 69 5.93 16.91 4.61
N GLY A 70 6.07 15.87 5.44
CA GLY A 70 5.14 15.55 6.51
C GLY A 70 4.39 14.22 6.36
N ALA A 71 4.85 13.31 5.50
CA ALA A 71 4.32 11.95 5.48
C ALA A 71 4.66 11.25 6.80
N SER A 72 3.63 10.77 7.50
CA SER A 72 3.75 10.07 8.77
C SER A 72 3.95 8.58 8.60
N ILE A 73 3.47 8.04 7.50
CA ILE A 73 3.50 6.62 7.15
C ILE A 73 3.84 6.52 5.66
N ILE A 74 4.65 5.57 5.29
CA ILE A 74 4.95 5.27 3.89
C ILE A 74 4.22 3.99 3.49
N ASN A 75 3.52 4.04 2.36
CA ASN A 75 2.90 2.87 1.74
C ASN A 75 3.71 2.45 0.51
N VAL A 76 4.24 1.24 0.52
CA VAL A 76 5.03 0.70 -0.58
C VAL A 76 4.15 -0.13 -1.51
N ALA A 77 4.08 0.27 -2.78
CA ALA A 77 3.26 -0.38 -3.81
C ALA A 77 4.08 -0.69 -5.06
N ALA A 78 5.16 -1.46 -4.90
CA ALA A 78 6.15 -1.75 -5.95
C ALA A 78 5.92 -3.09 -6.67
N GLY A 79 4.72 -3.66 -6.57
CA GLY A 79 4.40 -4.95 -7.17
C GLY A 79 5.29 -6.07 -6.63
N ARG A 80 5.90 -6.85 -7.50
CA ARG A 80 6.81 -7.95 -7.11
C ARG A 80 8.06 -7.49 -6.36
N ARG A 81 8.45 -6.21 -6.53
CA ARG A 81 9.62 -5.62 -5.85
C ARG A 81 9.27 -5.04 -4.47
N THR A 82 8.03 -5.14 -4.02
CA THR A 82 7.61 -4.57 -2.74
C THR A 82 8.50 -5.03 -1.57
N PRO A 83 8.84 -6.32 -1.37
CA PRO A 83 9.74 -6.73 -0.29
C PRO A 83 11.12 -6.08 -0.38
N ASP A 84 11.71 -6.00 -1.56
CA ASP A 84 13.03 -5.39 -1.76
C ASP A 84 13.01 -3.89 -1.42
N VAL A 85 11.99 -3.18 -1.89
CA VAL A 85 11.82 -1.74 -1.61
C VAL A 85 11.56 -1.49 -0.13
N VAL A 86 10.74 -2.32 0.53
CA VAL A 86 10.51 -2.26 1.98
C VAL A 86 11.82 -2.44 2.75
N GLN A 87 12.64 -3.41 2.37
CA GLN A 87 13.94 -3.64 2.99
C GLN A 87 14.87 -2.43 2.84
N GLN A 88 14.96 -1.86 1.64
CA GLN A 88 15.77 -0.66 1.39
C GLN A 88 15.30 0.54 2.23
N ILE A 89 13.99 0.78 2.29
CA ILE A 89 13.42 1.85 3.10
C ILE A 89 13.71 1.61 4.59
N ARG A 90 13.55 0.39 5.07
CA ARG A 90 13.82 0.04 6.46
C ARG A 90 15.28 0.26 6.85
N GLN A 91 16.21 0.01 5.94
CA GLN A 91 17.64 0.29 6.16
C GLN A 91 17.93 1.80 6.21
N ARG A 92 17.29 2.59 5.34
CA ARG A 92 17.47 4.05 5.26
C ARG A 92 16.71 4.80 6.37
N HIS A 93 15.52 4.32 6.73
CA HIS A 93 14.62 4.88 7.73
C HIS A 93 14.16 3.81 8.73
N PRO A 94 14.97 3.48 9.74
CA PRO A 94 14.71 2.33 10.64
C PRO A 94 13.39 2.40 11.41
N SER A 95 12.89 3.62 11.71
CA SER A 95 11.74 3.82 12.58
C SER A 95 10.46 4.28 11.89
N ILE A 96 10.49 4.55 10.58
CA ILE A 96 9.29 5.02 9.89
C ILE A 96 8.25 3.90 9.80
N PRO A 97 6.97 4.18 10.10
CA PRO A 97 5.91 3.20 9.88
C PRO A 97 5.75 2.87 8.38
N LEU A 98 5.77 1.59 8.05
CA LEU A 98 5.63 1.09 6.68
C LEU A 98 4.36 0.27 6.53
N LEU A 99 3.48 0.72 5.65
CA LEU A 99 2.47 -0.11 5.00
C LEU A 99 3.05 -0.67 3.71
N ALA A 100 2.59 -1.82 3.29
CA ALA A 100 2.96 -2.36 1.99
C ALA A 100 1.75 -3.02 1.33
N SER A 101 1.66 -2.89 0.02
CA SER A 101 0.70 -3.66 -0.76
C SER A 101 1.17 -5.11 -0.79
N GLY A 102 0.44 -5.99 -0.11
CA GLY A 102 0.71 -7.41 -0.09
C GLY A 102 0.57 -8.01 -1.49
N GLY A 103 1.36 -9.03 -1.78
CA GLY A 103 1.20 -9.84 -2.98
C GLY A 103 -0.06 -10.71 -2.91
N SER A 104 -0.28 -11.48 -3.97
CA SER A 104 -1.44 -12.37 -4.08
C SER A 104 -1.29 -13.70 -3.34
N THR A 105 -0.11 -14.00 -2.79
CA THR A 105 0.20 -15.26 -2.11
C THR A 105 0.63 -15.04 -0.67
N ASP A 106 0.41 -16.04 0.17
CA ASP A 106 0.82 -16.01 1.56
C ASP A 106 2.35 -15.87 1.70
N GLU A 107 3.12 -16.48 0.78
CA GLU A 107 4.58 -16.35 0.75
C GLU A 107 5.00 -14.90 0.50
N SER A 108 4.43 -14.23 -0.49
CA SER A 108 4.78 -12.83 -0.81
C SER A 108 4.39 -11.87 0.30
N MET A 109 3.30 -12.14 1.02
CA MET A 109 2.90 -11.39 2.20
C MET A 109 3.89 -11.59 3.36
N ALA A 110 4.29 -12.85 3.62
CA ALA A 110 5.28 -13.17 4.64
C ALA A 110 6.64 -12.54 4.35
N GLU A 111 7.13 -12.61 3.10
CA GLU A 111 8.37 -11.96 2.68
C GLU A 111 8.34 -10.44 2.93
N THR A 112 7.21 -9.79 2.66
CA THR A 112 7.06 -8.35 2.86
C THR A 112 7.11 -7.96 4.35
N ILE A 113 6.52 -8.76 5.23
CA ILE A 113 6.61 -8.56 6.69
C ILE A 113 8.05 -8.80 7.18
N VAL A 114 8.69 -9.87 6.73
CA VAL A 114 10.09 -10.17 7.09
C VAL A 114 11.03 -9.06 6.62
N ALA A 115 10.76 -8.45 5.46
CA ALA A 115 11.51 -7.31 4.93
C ALA A 115 11.38 -6.04 5.82
N GLY A 116 10.39 -5.96 6.70
CA GLY A 116 10.24 -4.90 7.68
C GLY A 116 8.97 -4.05 7.58
N ALA A 117 7.96 -4.48 6.82
CA ALA A 117 6.65 -3.82 6.82
C ALA A 117 5.95 -4.02 8.17
N ASN A 118 5.31 -2.96 8.66
CA ASN A 118 4.54 -2.99 9.90
C ASN A 118 3.11 -3.53 9.68
N ALA A 119 2.56 -3.31 8.49
CA ALA A 119 1.24 -3.80 8.10
C ALA A 119 1.16 -3.98 6.57
N LEU A 120 0.20 -4.79 6.15
CA LEU A 120 -0.09 -5.04 4.75
C LEU A 120 -1.47 -4.52 4.38
N THR A 121 -1.58 -4.01 3.15
CA THR A 121 -2.86 -3.80 2.49
C THR A 121 -3.10 -4.98 1.54
N TRP A 122 -4.30 -5.52 1.58
CA TRP A 122 -4.68 -6.65 0.75
C TRP A 122 -6.08 -6.41 0.16
N THR A 123 -6.22 -6.71 -1.11
CA THR A 123 -7.51 -6.68 -1.78
C THR A 123 -8.02 -8.10 -1.86
N PRO A 124 -9.15 -8.43 -1.20
CA PRO A 124 -9.70 -9.77 -1.29
C PRO A 124 -10.09 -10.09 -2.73
N PRO A 125 -9.90 -11.34 -3.18
CA PRO A 125 -10.35 -11.77 -4.48
C PRO A 125 -11.88 -11.62 -4.58
N ASN A 126 -12.38 -11.24 -5.74
CA ASN A 126 -13.82 -11.19 -5.96
C ASN A 126 -14.42 -12.61 -5.97
N ALA A 127 -15.75 -12.70 -5.86
CA ALA A 127 -16.44 -14.01 -5.79
C ALA A 127 -16.14 -14.91 -6.99
N GLN A 128 -15.94 -14.35 -8.19
CA GLN A 128 -15.61 -15.12 -9.40
C GLN A 128 -14.18 -15.68 -9.35
N GLU A 129 -13.24 -14.91 -8.85
CA GLU A 129 -11.84 -15.34 -8.66
C GLU A 129 -11.75 -16.43 -7.59
N MET A 130 -12.49 -16.27 -6.48
CA MET A 130 -12.59 -17.30 -5.45
C MET A 130 -13.16 -18.59 -5.99
N GLN A 131 -14.26 -18.52 -6.74
CA GLN A 131 -14.90 -19.69 -7.36
C GLN A 131 -13.96 -20.38 -8.35
N ARG A 132 -13.26 -19.61 -9.19
CA ARG A 132 -12.27 -20.15 -10.14
C ARG A 132 -11.11 -20.85 -9.42
N SER A 133 -10.60 -20.26 -8.35
CA SER A 133 -9.54 -20.85 -7.54
C SER A 133 -9.98 -22.16 -6.88
N MET A 134 -11.18 -22.19 -6.31
CA MET A 134 -11.76 -23.42 -5.74
C MET A 134 -11.94 -24.52 -6.79
N MET A 135 -12.43 -24.17 -7.96
CA MET A 135 -12.60 -25.13 -9.06
C MET A 135 -11.27 -25.69 -9.57
N MET A 136 -10.20 -24.88 -9.59
CA MET A 136 -8.87 -25.36 -9.98
C MET A 136 -8.30 -26.32 -8.94
N ARG A 137 -8.48 -26.06 -7.64
CA ARG A 137 -8.05 -26.98 -6.56
C ARG A 137 -8.79 -28.32 -6.68
N TYR A 138 -10.10 -28.33 -6.85
CA TYR A 138 -10.86 -29.54 -7.06
C TYR A 138 -10.41 -30.36 -8.26
N ARG A 139 -10.07 -29.72 -9.38
CA ARG A 139 -9.55 -30.40 -10.58
C ARG A 139 -8.13 -30.92 -10.39
N GLY A 140 -7.30 -30.28 -9.60
CA GLY A 140 -5.96 -30.73 -9.26
C GLY A 140 -5.95 -31.94 -8.33
N GLU A 141 -6.85 -31.99 -7.38
CA GLU A 141 -7.02 -33.14 -6.48
C GLU A 141 -7.59 -34.37 -7.18
N SER A 142 -8.50 -34.19 -8.17
CA SER A 142 -9.05 -35.33 -8.93
C SER A 142 -8.07 -35.95 -9.96
N THR A 143 -6.98 -35.24 -10.32
CA THR A 143 -5.92 -35.82 -11.18
C THR A 143 -4.86 -36.58 -10.38
N GLY A 144 -4.77 -36.37 -9.06
CA GLY A 144 -3.81 -37.06 -8.19
C GLY A 144 -4.25 -38.47 -7.73
N ASP A 145 -5.53 -38.75 -7.75
CA ASP A 145 -6.08 -40.02 -7.18
C ASP A 145 -6.23 -41.15 -8.22
N ASN A 146 -5.96 -40.87 -9.50
CA ASN A 146 -6.08 -41.88 -10.58
C ASN A 146 -4.75 -42.48 -11.05
N MET A 147 -3.64 -42.32 -10.32
CA MET A 147 -2.35 -42.90 -10.66
C MET A 147 -1.83 -43.97 -9.66
N GLN A 148 -2.69 -44.51 -8.81
CA GLN A 148 -2.34 -45.64 -7.94
C GLN A 148 -3.39 -46.76 -8.07
N HIS A 149 -3.36 -47.41 -9.22
CA HIS A 149 -3.83 -48.81 -9.34
C HIS A 149 -3.11 -49.50 -10.48
#